data_cbc6bb0a1fb35450713a7a516a52f1c9
#
_entry.id   cbc6bb0a1fb35450713a7a516a52f1c9
#
_cell.length_a   1.000
_cell.length_b   1.000
_cell.length_c   1.000
_cell.angle_alpha   90.00
_cell.angle_beta   90.00
_cell.angle_gamma   90.00
#
_symmetry.space_group_name_H-M   'P 1'
#
loop_
_entity.id
_entity.type
_entity.pdbx_description
1 polymer ?
#
loop_
_entity_poly.entity_id
_entity_poly.type
_entity_poly.pdbx_seq_one_letter_code
_entity_poly.pdbx_strand_id
1 'polypeptide(L)'
;LDFAQEWYKEIWEEITEILLEAGKYAKQNEVRLSVHPGQYTVLASDKPNVVENSIKDLEYHSLYGSMMNLLPEDFSMNIHLQGLYGGTHDAGIKRFATHFPYLSDYAQKCLSVENEDKPNGYDITHTLELAQRIPIRCTLDTHHYDCHRMVETERVKVEGKYVNRKVREVDHITVTSDL
;
A
#
# COMPACT_ATOMS: atom_id res chain seq x y z
N LEU A 1 11.34 16.20 5.00
CA LEU A 1 11.10 16.42 6.44
C LEU A 1 11.55 17.80 6.86
N ASP A 2 12.77 18.21 6.50
CA ASP A 2 13.29 19.54 6.87
C ASP A 2 12.44 20.68 6.29
N PHE A 3 11.97 20.50 5.07
CA PHE A 3 11.10 21.47 4.41
C PHE A 3 9.74 21.61 5.11
N ALA A 4 9.14 20.51 5.55
CA ALA A 4 7.90 20.53 6.32
C ALA A 4 8.09 21.21 7.69
N GLN A 5 9.22 20.97 8.38
CA GLN A 5 9.55 21.59 9.66
C GLN A 5 9.74 23.12 9.55
N GLU A 6 10.38 23.62 8.49
CA GLU A 6 10.53 25.07 8.26
C GLU A 6 9.19 25.75 8.01
N TRP A 7 8.31 25.12 7.20
CA TRP A 7 6.99 25.65 6.85
C TRP A 7 6.05 25.75 8.06
N TYR A 8 6.15 24.80 9.00
CA TYR A 8 5.24 24.70 10.15
C TYR A 8 5.91 25.11 11.48
N LYS A 9 7.10 25.71 11.43
CA LYS A 9 7.88 25.98 12.63
C LYS A 9 7.11 26.77 13.70
N GLU A 10 6.31 27.75 13.29
CA GLU A 10 5.54 28.61 14.20
C GLU A 10 4.32 27.91 14.83
N ILE A 11 3.80 26.88 14.14
CA ILE A 11 2.61 26.14 14.59
C ILE A 11 2.93 24.68 14.97
N TRP A 12 4.22 24.33 14.95
CA TRP A 12 4.67 22.96 15.16
C TRP A 12 4.31 22.43 16.56
N GLU A 13 4.44 23.27 17.57
CA GLU A 13 4.10 22.91 18.94
C GLU A 13 2.61 22.63 19.07
N GLU A 14 1.77 23.49 18.51
CA GLU A 14 0.30 23.32 18.49
C GLU A 14 -0.11 22.04 17.75
N ILE A 15 0.48 21.79 16.57
CA ILE A 15 0.23 20.56 15.81
C ILE A 15 0.62 19.32 16.63
N THR A 16 1.76 19.36 17.30
CA THR A 16 2.25 18.27 18.13
C THR A 16 1.30 17.98 19.30
N GLU A 17 0.83 19.02 19.99
CA GLU A 17 -0.13 18.87 21.08
C GLU A 17 -1.44 18.25 20.60
N ILE A 18 -2.01 18.74 19.49
CA ILE A 18 -3.25 18.20 18.91
C ILE A 18 -3.08 16.72 18.53
N LEU A 19 -1.97 16.35 17.89
CA LEU A 19 -1.72 14.97 17.49
C LEU A 19 -1.52 14.06 18.71
N LEU A 20 -0.81 14.50 19.73
CA LEU A 20 -0.67 13.76 21.00
C LEU A 20 -2.03 13.53 21.68
N GLU A 21 -2.91 14.52 21.66
CA GLU A 21 -4.25 14.43 22.22
C GLU A 21 -5.12 13.42 21.43
N ALA A 22 -5.06 13.49 20.10
CA ALA A 22 -5.72 12.53 19.22
C ALA A 22 -5.21 11.09 19.46
N GLY A 23 -3.91 10.90 19.61
CA GLY A 23 -3.33 9.59 19.93
C GLY A 23 -3.75 9.06 21.30
N LYS A 24 -3.84 9.91 22.32
CA LYS A 24 -4.37 9.55 23.64
C LYS A 24 -5.83 9.09 23.52
N TYR A 25 -6.66 9.84 22.79
CA TYR A 25 -8.06 9.49 22.57
C TYR A 25 -8.18 8.14 21.87
N ALA A 26 -7.40 7.90 20.80
CA ALA A 26 -7.41 6.64 20.08
C ALA A 26 -7.09 5.45 21.01
N LYS A 27 -6.04 5.57 21.83
CA LYS A 27 -5.63 4.53 22.77
C LYS A 27 -6.69 4.27 23.84
N GLN A 28 -7.29 5.32 24.41
CA GLN A 28 -8.31 5.20 25.46
C GLN A 28 -9.59 4.54 24.96
N ASN A 29 -9.89 4.65 23.67
CA ASN A 29 -11.08 4.10 23.05
C ASN A 29 -10.82 2.86 22.18
N GLU A 30 -9.61 2.30 22.23
CA GLU A 30 -9.20 1.11 21.46
C GLU A 30 -9.41 1.28 19.94
N VAL A 31 -9.19 2.50 19.43
CA VAL A 31 -9.31 2.83 18.01
C VAL A 31 -7.97 2.69 17.34
N ARG A 32 -7.89 1.84 16.32
CA ARG A 32 -6.76 1.77 15.42
C ARG A 32 -6.93 2.79 14.30
N LEU A 33 -5.85 3.47 13.94
CA LEU A 33 -5.85 4.47 12.88
C LEU A 33 -5.15 3.94 11.64
N SER A 34 -5.63 4.36 10.48
CA SER A 34 -4.97 4.07 9.22
C SER A 34 -4.95 5.30 8.31
N VAL A 35 -3.93 5.36 7.48
CA VAL A 35 -3.82 6.33 6.38
C VAL A 35 -3.63 5.60 5.07
N HIS A 36 -4.11 6.20 4.00
CA HIS A 36 -3.93 5.69 2.65
C HIS A 36 -3.15 6.75 1.84
N PRO A 37 -1.81 6.62 1.72
CA PRO A 37 -1.00 7.48 0.87
C PRO A 37 -1.49 7.48 -0.57
N GLY A 38 -1.17 8.54 -1.30
CA GLY A 38 -1.71 8.75 -2.64
C GLY A 38 -1.26 7.70 -3.66
N GLN A 39 -2.00 7.61 -4.77
CA GLN A 39 -1.73 6.66 -5.87
C GLN A 39 -0.36 6.84 -6.55
N TYR A 40 0.37 7.91 -6.24
CA TYR A 40 1.72 8.17 -6.78
C TYR A 40 2.83 7.65 -5.87
N THR A 41 2.50 7.07 -4.73
CA THR A 41 3.43 6.44 -3.79
C THR A 41 3.74 5.03 -4.25
N VAL A 42 4.81 4.87 -5.04
CA VAL A 42 5.15 3.62 -5.75
C VAL A 42 6.58 3.19 -5.45
N LEU A 43 6.77 2.38 -4.41
CA LEU A 43 8.09 1.82 -4.06
C LEU A 43 8.61 0.83 -5.12
N ALA A 44 7.72 0.18 -5.88
CA ALA A 44 8.10 -0.72 -6.98
C ALA A 44 8.51 0.02 -8.27
N SER A 45 8.64 1.35 -8.24
CA SER A 45 9.01 2.12 -9.42
C SER A 45 10.41 1.76 -9.95
N ASP A 46 10.56 1.83 -11.27
CA ASP A 46 11.84 1.75 -11.98
C ASP A 46 12.54 3.11 -12.11
N LYS A 47 11.87 4.21 -11.66
CA LYS A 47 12.36 5.58 -11.74
C LYS A 47 12.86 6.04 -10.35
N PRO A 48 14.16 6.34 -10.20
CA PRO A 48 14.73 6.72 -8.90
C PRO A 48 14.04 7.90 -8.22
N ASN A 49 13.67 8.93 -8.99
CA ASN A 49 12.96 10.09 -8.44
C ASN A 49 11.56 9.77 -7.91
N VAL A 50 10.87 8.78 -8.51
CA VAL A 50 9.55 8.31 -8.01
C VAL A 50 9.75 7.54 -6.70
N VAL A 51 10.77 6.69 -6.62
CA VAL A 51 11.11 5.95 -5.40
C VAL A 51 11.45 6.91 -4.27
N GLU A 52 12.32 7.90 -4.52
CA GLU A 52 12.70 8.91 -3.52
C GLU A 52 11.49 9.69 -3.00
N ASN A 53 10.60 10.13 -3.89
CA ASN A 53 9.38 10.82 -3.50
C ASN A 53 8.42 9.91 -2.73
N SER A 54 8.32 8.63 -3.11
CA SER A 54 7.51 7.64 -2.40
C SER A 54 8.02 7.39 -0.98
N ILE A 55 9.34 7.31 -0.79
CA ILE A 55 9.95 7.20 0.53
C ILE A 55 9.62 8.42 1.37
N LYS A 56 9.79 9.64 0.82
CA LYS A 56 9.46 10.89 1.53
C LYS A 56 7.98 10.95 1.92
N ASP A 57 7.09 10.52 1.05
CA ASP A 57 5.65 10.50 1.31
C ASP A 57 5.29 9.51 2.42
N LEU A 58 5.86 8.31 2.40
CA LEU A 58 5.66 7.30 3.45
C LEU A 58 6.23 7.76 4.80
N GLU A 59 7.42 8.36 4.81
CA GLU A 59 8.01 8.93 6.03
C GLU A 59 7.15 10.08 6.59
N TYR A 60 6.59 10.92 5.72
CA TYR A 60 5.67 11.98 6.12
C TYR A 60 4.40 11.39 6.78
N HIS A 61 3.79 10.36 6.21
CA HIS A 61 2.62 9.71 6.79
C HIS A 61 2.96 8.97 8.10
N SER A 62 4.12 8.33 8.18
CA SER A 62 4.58 7.66 9.39
C SER A 62 4.80 8.63 10.56
N LEU A 63 5.16 9.88 10.24
CA LEU A 63 5.34 10.93 11.24
C LEU A 63 4.06 11.20 12.03
N TYR A 64 2.88 11.13 11.40
CA TYR A 64 1.60 11.30 12.13
C TYR A 64 1.43 10.24 13.21
N GLY A 65 1.62 8.96 12.87
CA GLY A 65 1.52 7.88 13.86
C GLY A 65 2.52 8.03 14.99
N SER A 66 3.74 8.42 14.66
CA SER A 66 4.82 8.68 15.64
C SER A 66 4.50 9.87 16.53
N MET A 67 4.01 11.00 15.98
CA MET A 67 3.63 12.19 16.76
C MET A 67 2.41 11.94 17.65
N MET A 68 1.49 11.08 17.22
CA MET A 68 0.39 10.58 18.05
C MET A 68 0.87 9.61 19.13
N ASN A 69 2.15 9.25 19.15
CA ASN A 69 2.74 8.26 20.03
C ASN A 69 2.03 6.90 19.95
N LEU A 70 1.57 6.50 18.73
CA LEU A 70 0.93 5.21 18.48
C LEU A 70 1.99 4.13 18.27
N LEU A 71 1.66 2.92 18.71
CA LEU A 71 2.46 1.74 18.37
C LEU A 71 2.20 1.32 16.91
N PRO A 72 3.14 0.64 16.25
CA PRO A 72 2.91 0.19 14.86
C PRO A 72 1.68 -0.69 14.66
N GLU A 73 1.28 -1.46 15.68
CA GLU A 73 0.06 -2.28 15.68
C GLU A 73 -1.24 -1.46 15.71
N ASP A 74 -1.18 -0.23 16.20
CA ASP A 74 -2.33 0.68 16.31
C ASP A 74 -2.40 1.67 15.14
N PHE A 75 -1.37 1.68 14.27
CA PHE A 75 -1.29 2.57 13.12
C PHE A 75 -0.92 1.81 11.85
N SER A 76 -1.63 2.06 10.75
CA SER A 76 -1.35 1.44 9.47
C SER A 76 -1.29 2.45 8.34
N MET A 77 -0.28 2.30 7.49
CA MET A 77 -0.20 2.96 6.19
C MET A 77 -0.48 1.92 5.12
N ASN A 78 -1.56 2.07 4.36
CA ASN A 78 -1.98 1.11 3.36
C ASN A 78 -1.69 1.62 1.95
N ILE A 79 -0.95 0.87 1.14
CA ILE A 79 -0.65 1.21 -0.26
C ILE A 79 -0.82 0.00 -1.16
N HIS A 80 -1.05 0.26 -2.45
CA HIS A 80 -0.96 -0.77 -3.48
C HIS A 80 0.50 -1.00 -3.91
N LEU A 81 0.80 -2.23 -4.36
CA LEU A 81 2.16 -2.56 -4.80
C LEU A 81 2.56 -1.77 -6.04
N GLN A 82 1.70 -1.72 -7.04
CA GLN A 82 1.85 -0.95 -8.28
C GLN A 82 3.19 -1.18 -9.03
N GLY A 83 3.47 -0.35 -10.03
CA GLY A 83 4.81 -0.28 -10.64
C GLY A 83 5.17 -1.44 -11.57
N LEU A 84 4.20 -2.02 -12.30
CA LEU A 84 4.46 -3.10 -13.27
C LEU A 84 5.31 -2.62 -14.46
N TYR A 85 5.08 -1.41 -14.97
CA TYR A 85 5.84 -0.75 -16.06
C TYR A 85 6.10 -1.65 -17.29
N GLY A 86 5.12 -2.48 -17.67
CA GLY A 86 5.26 -3.44 -18.78
C GLY A 86 6.22 -4.63 -18.51
N GLY A 87 6.73 -4.73 -17.28
CA GLY A 87 7.53 -5.86 -16.81
C GLY A 87 6.70 -7.00 -16.24
N THR A 88 7.33 -7.87 -15.47
CA THR A 88 6.68 -8.96 -14.76
C THR A 88 6.34 -8.55 -13.32
N HIS A 89 5.36 -9.22 -12.70
CA HIS A 89 5.03 -9.02 -11.29
C HIS A 89 6.24 -9.29 -10.38
N ASP A 90 7.00 -10.36 -10.65
CA ASP A 90 8.23 -10.70 -9.92
C ASP A 90 9.26 -9.55 -9.96
N ALA A 91 9.43 -8.88 -11.09
CA ALA A 91 10.34 -7.74 -11.20
C ALA A 91 9.89 -6.55 -10.34
N GLY A 92 8.57 -6.28 -10.27
CA GLY A 92 8.03 -5.23 -9.40
C GLY A 92 8.17 -5.58 -7.93
N ILE A 93 7.88 -6.83 -7.54
CA ILE A 93 8.07 -7.34 -6.18
C ILE A 93 9.53 -7.20 -5.75
N LYS A 94 10.48 -7.55 -6.62
CA LYS A 94 11.92 -7.38 -6.34
C LYS A 94 12.30 -5.92 -6.11
N ARG A 95 11.81 -4.99 -6.96
CA ARG A 95 12.09 -3.56 -6.77
C ARG A 95 11.53 -3.05 -5.45
N PHE A 96 10.28 -3.40 -5.13
CA PHE A 96 9.67 -3.04 -3.85
C PHE A 96 10.51 -3.54 -2.67
N ALA A 97 10.87 -4.82 -2.67
CA ALA A 97 11.70 -5.44 -1.63
C ALA A 97 13.08 -4.77 -1.50
N THR A 98 13.65 -4.31 -2.62
CA THR A 98 14.94 -3.57 -2.64
C THR A 98 14.82 -2.19 -2.00
N HIS A 99 13.70 -1.50 -2.20
CA HIS A 99 13.51 -0.14 -1.71
C HIS A 99 12.91 -0.06 -0.30
N PHE A 100 12.21 -1.10 0.14
CA PHE A 100 11.58 -1.17 1.47
C PHE A 100 12.55 -0.87 2.64
N PRO A 101 13.82 -1.35 2.66
CA PRO A 101 14.75 -1.05 3.73
C PRO A 101 15.21 0.41 3.84
N TYR A 102 14.89 1.25 2.84
CA TYR A 102 15.17 2.69 2.93
C TYR A 102 14.16 3.46 3.81
N LEU A 103 13.06 2.82 4.19
CA LEU A 103 12.12 3.37 5.15
C LEU A 103 12.67 3.24 6.58
N SER A 104 12.28 4.17 7.45
CA SER A 104 12.56 4.06 8.88
C SER A 104 11.90 2.80 9.49
N ASP A 105 12.44 2.31 10.59
CA ASP A 105 11.91 1.13 11.29
C ASP A 105 10.43 1.27 11.65
N TYR A 106 10.00 2.47 12.05
CA TYR A 106 8.60 2.73 12.35
C TYR A 106 7.73 2.66 11.09
N ALA A 107 8.15 3.32 10.00
CA ALA A 107 7.43 3.29 8.73
C ALA A 107 7.32 1.86 8.17
N GLN A 108 8.41 1.07 8.22
CA GLN A 108 8.39 -0.33 7.81
C GLN A 108 7.35 -1.16 8.58
N LYS A 109 7.29 -0.99 9.90
CA LYS A 109 6.34 -1.71 10.78
C LYS A 109 4.90 -1.27 10.59
N CYS A 110 4.66 -0.02 10.17
CA CYS A 110 3.34 0.52 9.92
C CYS A 110 2.82 0.21 8.50
N LEU A 111 3.71 -0.12 7.56
CA LEU A 111 3.33 -0.30 6.16
C LEU A 111 2.58 -1.61 5.94
N SER A 112 1.50 -1.54 5.17
CA SER A 112 0.72 -2.66 4.67
C SER A 112 0.53 -2.55 3.16
N VAL A 113 0.54 -3.66 2.45
CA VAL A 113 0.31 -3.72 1.01
C VAL A 113 -1.01 -4.40 0.72
N GLU A 114 -1.80 -3.76 -0.14
CA GLU A 114 -3.13 -4.19 -0.54
C GLU A 114 -3.14 -4.73 -1.96
N ASN A 115 -3.95 -5.75 -2.21
CA ASN A 115 -4.20 -6.26 -3.56
C ASN A 115 -4.95 -5.24 -4.42
N GLU A 116 -4.71 -5.28 -5.74
CA GLU A 116 -5.28 -4.36 -6.71
C GLU A 116 -6.56 -4.92 -7.37
N ASP A 117 -7.41 -4.02 -7.85
CA ASP A 117 -8.65 -4.31 -8.58
C ASP A 117 -8.43 -4.59 -10.07
N LYS A 118 -7.29 -4.16 -10.63
CA LYS A 118 -7.00 -4.23 -12.05
C LYS A 118 -6.60 -5.64 -12.50
N PRO A 119 -7.09 -6.14 -13.65
CA PRO A 119 -6.79 -7.50 -14.13
C PRO A 119 -5.30 -7.80 -14.30
N ASN A 120 -4.51 -6.79 -14.63
CA ASN A 120 -3.06 -6.91 -14.80
C ASN A 120 -2.30 -6.35 -13.58
N GLY A 121 -3.01 -6.00 -12.50
CA GLY A 121 -2.43 -5.51 -11.26
C GLY A 121 -1.88 -6.64 -10.41
N TYR A 122 -1.50 -6.29 -9.20
CA TYR A 122 -1.00 -7.23 -8.21
C TYR A 122 -2.18 -7.76 -7.38
N ASP A 123 -2.51 -9.02 -7.56
CA ASP A 123 -3.53 -9.71 -6.77
C ASP A 123 -3.02 -10.10 -5.38
N ILE A 124 -3.86 -10.78 -4.60
CA ILE A 124 -3.52 -11.21 -3.25
C ILE A 124 -2.33 -12.18 -3.22
N THR A 125 -2.14 -13.01 -4.25
CA THR A 125 -1.02 -13.96 -4.31
C THR A 125 0.31 -13.23 -4.41
N HIS A 126 0.35 -12.15 -5.18
CA HIS A 126 1.52 -11.28 -5.32
C HIS A 126 1.85 -10.51 -4.02
N THR A 127 0.81 -10.03 -3.28
CA THR A 127 1.05 -9.38 -1.99
C THR A 127 1.60 -10.36 -0.96
N LEU A 128 1.09 -11.60 -0.94
CA LEU A 128 1.62 -12.67 -0.09
C LEU A 128 3.04 -13.09 -0.49
N GLU A 129 3.34 -13.13 -1.79
CA GLU A 129 4.71 -13.38 -2.28
C GLU A 129 5.68 -12.30 -1.80
N LEU A 130 5.28 -11.02 -1.80
CA LEU A 130 6.08 -9.94 -1.23
C LEU A 130 6.32 -10.16 0.27
N ALA A 131 5.28 -10.54 1.03
CA ALA A 131 5.39 -10.79 2.46
C ALA A 131 6.28 -12.00 2.82
N GLN A 132 6.48 -12.94 1.89
CA GLN A 132 7.47 -14.01 2.05
C GLN A 132 8.91 -13.51 1.89
N ARG A 133 9.12 -12.38 1.22
CA ARG A 133 10.45 -11.82 0.95
C ARG A 133 10.89 -10.77 1.96
N ILE A 134 9.95 -10.03 2.52
CA ILE A 134 10.21 -8.94 3.47
C ILE A 134 9.16 -8.95 4.59
N PRO A 135 9.48 -8.42 5.79
CA PRO A 135 8.56 -8.38 6.92
C PRO A 135 7.52 -7.25 6.74
N ILE A 136 6.55 -7.43 5.84
CA ILE A 136 5.50 -6.46 5.55
C ILE A 136 4.12 -7.05 5.85
N ARG A 137 3.19 -6.21 6.26
CA ARG A 137 1.78 -6.59 6.46
C ARG A 137 1.05 -6.59 5.11
N CYS A 138 0.03 -7.44 5.00
CA CYS A 138 -0.87 -7.48 3.86
C CYS A 138 -2.28 -7.10 4.28
N THR A 139 -2.94 -6.32 3.43
CA THR A 139 -4.37 -6.02 3.51
C THR A 139 -5.07 -6.76 2.38
N LEU A 140 -6.08 -7.56 2.72
CA LEU A 140 -6.97 -8.16 1.73
C LEU A 140 -8.18 -7.23 1.55
N ASP A 141 -8.24 -6.57 0.39
CA ASP A 141 -9.46 -5.94 -0.08
C ASP A 141 -10.29 -6.97 -0.87
N THR A 142 -11.42 -7.36 -0.31
CA THR A 142 -12.32 -8.36 -0.91
C THR A 142 -13.04 -7.82 -2.14
N HIS A 143 -13.30 -6.52 -2.20
CA HIS A 143 -13.88 -5.88 -3.37
C HIS A 143 -12.90 -5.85 -4.54
N HIS A 144 -11.64 -5.45 -4.30
CA HIS A 144 -10.58 -5.51 -5.31
C HIS A 144 -10.35 -6.95 -5.80
N TYR A 145 -10.38 -7.91 -4.88
CA TYR A 145 -10.27 -9.33 -5.23
C TYR A 145 -11.38 -9.76 -6.19
N ASP A 146 -12.64 -9.39 -5.90
CA ASP A 146 -13.76 -9.70 -6.77
C ASP A 146 -13.65 -8.97 -8.11
N CYS A 147 -13.30 -7.69 -8.12
CA CYS A 147 -13.07 -6.92 -9.35
C CYS A 147 -11.96 -7.54 -10.22
N HIS A 148 -10.83 -7.90 -9.60
CA HIS A 148 -9.71 -8.54 -10.31
C HIS A 148 -10.14 -9.85 -10.99
N ARG A 149 -10.96 -10.67 -10.32
CA ARG A 149 -11.51 -11.92 -10.87
C ARG A 149 -12.50 -11.70 -11.99
N MET A 150 -13.33 -10.65 -11.90
CA MET A 150 -14.38 -10.39 -12.89
C MET A 150 -13.86 -9.94 -14.25
N VAL A 151 -12.60 -9.54 -14.36
CA VAL A 151 -12.07 -8.85 -15.55
C VAL A 151 -11.04 -9.68 -16.33
N GLU A 152 -11.01 -11.01 -16.22
CA GLU A 152 -10.39 -11.81 -17.27
C GLU A 152 -11.23 -11.69 -18.54
N THR A 153 -11.05 -10.59 -19.26
CA THR A 153 -11.70 -10.38 -20.56
C THR A 153 -10.67 -10.46 -21.68
N GLU A 154 -10.88 -11.36 -22.60
CA GLU A 154 -10.13 -11.40 -23.86
C GLU A 154 -10.70 -10.33 -24.81
N ARG A 155 -9.80 -9.54 -25.41
CA ARG A 155 -10.18 -8.58 -26.45
C ARG A 155 -10.29 -9.31 -27.78
N VAL A 156 -11.50 -9.69 -28.15
CA VAL A 156 -11.78 -10.42 -29.40
C VAL A 156 -12.35 -9.49 -30.48
N LYS A 157 -12.02 -9.77 -31.73
CA LYS A 157 -12.56 -9.05 -32.87
C LYS A 157 -13.81 -9.76 -33.36
N VAL A 158 -14.98 -9.15 -33.19
CA VAL A 158 -16.26 -9.63 -33.65
C VAL A 158 -16.80 -8.65 -34.69
N GLU A 159 -17.11 -9.11 -35.91
CA GLU A 159 -17.62 -8.29 -37.00
C GLU A 159 -16.81 -6.99 -37.26
N GLY A 160 -15.48 -7.09 -37.19
CA GLY A 160 -14.58 -5.98 -37.45
C GLY A 160 -14.37 -5.00 -36.27
N LYS A 161 -15.13 -5.14 -35.17
CA LYS A 161 -15.00 -4.35 -33.95
C LYS A 161 -14.36 -5.17 -32.82
N TYR A 162 -13.52 -4.51 -32.01
CA TYR A 162 -12.99 -5.14 -30.81
C TYR A 162 -14.02 -5.06 -29.66
N VAL A 163 -14.39 -6.22 -29.11
CA VAL A 163 -15.24 -6.35 -27.93
C VAL A 163 -14.49 -7.11 -26.84
N ASN A 164 -14.72 -6.74 -25.60
CA ASN A 164 -14.19 -7.47 -24.47
C ASN A 164 -15.09 -8.69 -24.22
N ARG A 165 -14.53 -9.89 -24.32
CA ARG A 165 -15.22 -11.14 -24.02
C ARG A 165 -14.71 -11.67 -22.67
N LYS A 166 -15.64 -11.99 -21.75
CA LYS A 166 -15.32 -12.64 -20.48
C LYS A 166 -14.75 -14.03 -20.76
N VAL A 167 -13.51 -14.32 -20.33
CA VAL A 167 -12.82 -15.57 -20.71
C VAL A 167 -12.89 -16.62 -19.60
N ARG A 168 -13.02 -16.21 -18.33
CA ARG A 168 -13.00 -17.17 -17.21
C ARG A 168 -13.77 -16.64 -15.99
N GLU A 169 -14.58 -17.49 -15.37
CA GLU A 169 -14.90 -17.42 -13.94
C GLU A 169 -13.87 -18.29 -13.22
N VAL A 170 -13.11 -17.69 -12.32
CA VAL A 170 -12.22 -18.45 -11.43
C VAL A 170 -13.05 -18.89 -10.24
N ASP A 171 -13.10 -20.19 -9.98
CA ASP A 171 -13.77 -20.76 -8.81
C ASP A 171 -13.23 -20.16 -7.50
N HIS A 172 -14.10 -20.05 -6.50
CA HIS A 172 -13.78 -19.52 -5.19
C HIS A 172 -12.53 -20.18 -4.60
N ILE A 173 -11.56 -19.37 -4.17
CA ILE A 173 -10.48 -19.86 -3.30
C ILE A 173 -11.14 -20.23 -1.98
N THR A 174 -11.21 -21.53 -1.70
CA THR A 174 -11.50 -22.00 -0.35
C THR A 174 -10.26 -21.69 0.48
N VAL A 175 -10.33 -20.65 1.30
CA VAL A 175 -9.31 -20.40 2.31
C VAL A 175 -9.46 -21.51 3.35
N THR A 176 -8.67 -22.57 3.22
CA THR A 176 -8.55 -23.57 4.26
C THR A 176 -7.77 -22.95 5.42
N SER A 177 -8.34 -23.03 6.60
CA SER A 177 -7.82 -22.48 7.85
C SER A 177 -6.67 -23.33 8.42
N ASP A 178 -5.68 -23.66 7.59
CA ASP A 178 -4.45 -24.31 8.04
C ASP A 178 -3.34 -23.25 8.16
N LEU A 179 -3.44 -22.47 9.23
CA LEU A 179 -2.36 -21.66 9.82
C LEU A 179 -2.10 -22.11 11.24
#